data_fe99546ddbdc472130717a30fa36d473
#
_entry.id   fe99546ddbdc472130717a30fa36d473
#
_cell.length_a   1.000
_cell.length_b   1.000
_cell.length_c   1.000
_cell.angle_alpha   90.00
_cell.angle_beta   90.00
_cell.angle_gamma   90.00
#
_symmetry.space_group_name_H-M   'P 1'
#
loop_
_entity.id
_entity.type
_entity.pdbx_description
1 polymer ?
#
loop_
_entity_poly.entity_id
_entity_poly.type
_entity_poly.pdbx_seq_one_letter_code
_entity_poly.pdbx_strand_id
1 'polypeptide(L)'
;MHMLTKIMPEMPTSDVAAALAYYRDVLGFSVNYSQDDIAVMDRDAVRVLLIARTERHTGITSAYIYVRDADGLHAELGAKGARVLGEPESHPWGLRDFRVLDPDDNQITFGQPLW
;
A
#
# COMPACT_ATOMS: atom_id res chain seq x y z
N MET A 1 5.59 28.23 -10.31
CA MET A 1 6.64 27.54 -9.52
C MET A 1 6.10 26.24 -8.96
N HIS A 2 6.84 25.16 -9.12
CA HIS A 2 6.44 23.83 -8.65
C HIS A 2 7.11 23.55 -7.30
N MET A 3 6.35 23.72 -6.21
CA MET A 3 6.85 23.53 -4.85
C MET A 3 6.64 22.09 -4.34
N LEU A 4 5.49 21.50 -4.67
CA LEU A 4 5.14 20.14 -4.21
C LEU A 4 5.74 19.13 -5.16
N THR A 5 6.48 18.14 -4.64
CA THR A 5 7.26 17.22 -5.47
C THR A 5 6.74 15.78 -5.46
N LYS A 6 6.24 15.29 -4.36
CA LYS A 6 5.67 13.95 -4.26
C LYS A 6 4.87 13.80 -2.97
N ILE A 7 4.19 12.68 -2.84
CA ILE A 7 3.41 12.35 -1.65
C ILE A 7 3.88 10.99 -1.12
N MET A 8 3.87 10.84 0.21
CA MET A 8 4.14 9.57 0.86
C MET A 8 2.99 9.28 1.82
N PRO A 9 2.13 8.29 1.53
CA PRO A 9 1.07 7.91 2.45
C PRO A 9 1.63 7.42 3.78
N GLU A 10 0.95 7.78 4.87
CA GLU A 10 1.28 7.32 6.21
C GLU A 10 0.28 6.26 6.64
N MET A 11 0.78 5.07 6.98
CA MET A 11 -0.02 3.90 7.36
C MET A 11 0.16 3.66 8.85
N PRO A 12 -0.82 4.05 9.69
CA PRO A 12 -0.73 3.78 11.13
C PRO A 12 -0.75 2.29 11.41
N THR A 13 0.08 1.85 12.35
CA THR A 13 0.17 0.45 12.71
C THR A 13 0.32 0.28 14.22
N SER A 14 -0.28 -0.79 14.76
CA SER A 14 -0.09 -1.17 16.15
C SER A 14 1.22 -1.93 16.37
N ASP A 15 1.88 -2.37 15.30
CA ASP A 15 3.13 -3.15 15.37
C ASP A 15 3.93 -2.89 14.10
N VAL A 16 4.91 -1.99 14.20
CA VAL A 16 5.73 -1.59 13.05
C VAL A 16 6.50 -2.79 12.48
N ALA A 17 7.03 -3.67 13.33
CA ALA A 17 7.77 -4.82 12.85
C ALA A 17 6.90 -5.80 12.07
N ALA A 18 5.69 -6.06 12.52
CA ALA A 18 4.73 -6.92 11.82
C ALA A 18 4.28 -6.29 10.51
N ALA A 19 4.01 -4.98 10.50
CA ALA A 19 3.63 -4.26 9.29
C ALA A 19 4.77 -4.27 8.27
N LEU A 20 6.00 -4.01 8.71
CA LEU A 20 7.17 -4.06 7.85
C LEU A 20 7.30 -5.43 7.17
N ALA A 21 7.15 -6.51 7.94
CA ALA A 21 7.25 -7.87 7.41
C ALA A 21 6.17 -8.12 6.34
N TYR A 22 4.94 -7.66 6.56
CA TYR A 22 3.85 -7.82 5.59
C TYR A 22 4.14 -7.04 4.30
N TYR A 23 4.54 -5.78 4.42
CA TYR A 23 4.86 -4.97 3.23
C TYR A 23 6.05 -5.55 2.46
N ARG A 24 7.05 -6.06 3.18
CA ARG A 24 8.23 -6.66 2.55
C ARG A 24 7.94 -8.02 1.93
N ASP A 25 7.37 -8.95 2.70
CA ASP A 25 7.28 -10.36 2.31
C ASP A 25 6.03 -10.67 1.50
N VAL A 26 4.96 -9.91 1.69
CA VAL A 26 3.67 -10.12 1.02
C VAL A 26 3.45 -9.11 -0.09
N LEU A 27 3.64 -7.82 0.17
CA LEU A 27 3.38 -6.78 -0.82
C LEU A 27 4.59 -6.47 -1.71
N GLY A 28 5.75 -7.05 -1.42
CA GLY A 28 6.92 -6.93 -2.30
C GLY A 28 7.69 -5.62 -2.17
N PHE A 29 7.50 -4.89 -1.07
CA PHE A 29 8.27 -3.68 -0.81
C PHE A 29 9.64 -4.01 -0.24
N SER A 30 10.60 -3.11 -0.39
CA SER A 30 11.89 -3.20 0.27
C SER A 30 12.00 -2.15 1.36
N VAL A 31 12.79 -2.45 2.39
CA VAL A 31 13.01 -1.52 3.50
C VAL A 31 14.00 -0.45 3.04
N ASN A 32 13.56 0.81 3.04
CA ASN A 32 14.46 1.94 2.82
C ASN A 32 15.12 2.35 4.13
N TYR A 33 14.30 2.47 5.18
CA TYR A 33 14.77 2.86 6.51
C TYR A 33 13.79 2.31 7.55
N SER A 34 14.30 1.90 8.70
CA SER A 34 13.44 1.48 9.80
C SER A 34 14.07 1.78 11.15
N GLN A 35 13.20 2.06 12.12
CA GLN A 35 13.52 2.16 13.52
C GLN A 35 12.27 1.71 14.30
N ASP A 36 12.29 1.81 15.64
CA ASP A 36 11.24 1.21 16.47
C ASP A 36 9.82 1.67 16.14
N ASP A 37 9.64 2.94 15.80
CA ASP A 37 8.32 3.54 15.63
C ASP A 37 7.98 3.94 14.20
N ILE A 38 8.90 3.75 13.24
CA ILE A 38 8.63 4.02 11.82
C ILE A 38 9.37 3.04 10.92
N ALA A 39 8.84 2.86 9.71
CA ALA A 39 9.55 2.19 8.62
C ALA A 39 9.17 2.85 7.30
N VAL A 40 10.17 3.14 6.48
CA VAL A 40 9.98 3.66 5.12
C VAL A 40 10.15 2.51 4.15
N MET A 41 9.11 2.23 3.37
CA MET A 41 9.06 1.08 2.48
C MET A 41 8.91 1.53 1.04
N ASP A 42 9.69 0.95 0.14
CA ASP A 42 9.69 1.30 -1.29
C ASP A 42 9.37 0.09 -2.16
N ARG A 43 8.52 0.29 -3.15
CA ARG A 43 8.38 -0.64 -4.27
C ARG A 43 8.24 0.18 -5.55
N ASP A 44 9.15 -0.05 -6.51
CA ASP A 44 9.23 0.75 -7.73
C ASP A 44 9.29 2.24 -7.38
N ALA A 45 8.41 3.06 -7.94
CA ALA A 45 8.36 4.50 -7.67
C ALA A 45 7.49 4.85 -6.45
N VAL A 46 6.96 3.85 -5.75
CA VAL A 46 6.01 4.07 -4.66
C VAL A 46 6.70 3.93 -3.31
N ARG A 47 6.43 4.89 -2.43
CA ARG A 47 6.96 4.91 -1.06
C ARG A 47 5.81 5.09 -0.08
N VAL A 48 5.83 4.30 1.00
CA VAL A 48 4.88 4.45 2.10
C VAL A 48 5.65 4.54 3.42
N LEU A 49 5.05 5.21 4.39
CA LEU A 49 5.57 5.29 5.76
C LEU A 49 4.69 4.46 6.67
N LEU A 50 5.27 3.47 7.32
CA LEU A 50 4.61 2.76 8.40
C LEU A 50 4.93 3.49 9.69
N ILE A 51 3.90 3.89 10.44
CA ILE A 51 4.09 4.72 11.63
C ILE A 51 3.31 4.15 12.80
N ALA A 52 3.99 4.06 13.95
CA ALA A 52 3.35 3.57 15.18
C ALA A 52 2.16 4.47 15.54
N ARG A 53 1.04 3.84 15.95
CA ARG A 53 -0.16 4.56 16.35
C ARG A 53 0.12 5.50 17.50
N THR A 54 -0.39 6.71 17.39
CA THR A 54 -0.36 7.73 18.43
C THR A 54 -1.72 8.42 18.41
N GLU A 55 -1.95 9.38 19.28
CA GLU A 55 -3.18 10.18 19.23
C GLU A 55 -3.33 11.00 17.95
N ARG A 56 -2.26 11.16 17.17
CA ARG A 56 -2.28 11.84 15.86
C ARG A 56 -2.39 10.87 14.68
N HIS A 57 -2.09 9.59 14.92
CA HIS A 57 -2.13 8.54 13.90
C HIS A 57 -2.97 7.38 14.45
N THR A 58 -4.27 7.60 14.61
CA THR A 58 -5.16 6.67 15.32
C THR A 58 -6.09 5.86 14.45
N GLY A 59 -6.42 6.37 13.27
CA GLY A 59 -7.41 5.73 12.41
C GLY A 59 -6.78 4.74 11.43
N ILE A 60 -7.57 4.38 10.43
CA ILE A 60 -7.09 3.65 9.26
C ILE A 60 -6.91 4.63 8.11
N THR A 61 -5.96 4.33 7.24
CA THR A 61 -5.65 5.13 6.06
C THR A 61 -6.05 4.36 4.82
N SER A 62 -6.42 5.06 3.77
CA SER A 62 -6.56 4.47 2.44
C SER A 62 -5.71 5.22 1.45
N ALA A 63 -5.15 4.49 0.49
CA ALA A 63 -4.35 5.05 -0.58
C ALA A 63 -4.70 4.38 -1.90
N TYR A 64 -4.63 5.14 -2.99
CA TYR A 64 -4.83 4.63 -4.34
C TYR A 64 -3.48 4.67 -5.05
N ILE A 65 -3.01 3.51 -5.49
CA ILE A 65 -1.71 3.39 -6.17
C ILE A 65 -1.96 2.98 -7.61
N TYR A 66 -1.46 3.76 -8.56
CA TYR A 66 -1.53 3.42 -9.96
C TYR A 66 -0.55 2.29 -10.29
N VAL A 67 -1.01 1.31 -11.06
CA VAL A 67 -0.21 0.16 -11.47
C VAL A 67 -0.34 -0.08 -12.97
N ARG A 68 0.59 -0.82 -13.55
CA ARG A 68 0.58 -1.12 -14.98
C ARG A 68 -0.28 -2.33 -15.34
N ASP A 69 -0.41 -3.28 -14.39
CA ASP A 69 -1.08 -4.56 -14.65
C ASP A 69 -1.80 -5.01 -13.37
N ALA A 70 -3.07 -4.64 -13.26
CA ALA A 70 -3.86 -4.97 -12.08
C ALA A 70 -4.07 -6.48 -11.93
N ASP A 71 -4.33 -7.20 -13.01
CA ASP A 71 -4.55 -8.65 -12.96
C ASP A 71 -3.28 -9.38 -12.53
N GLY A 72 -2.14 -9.00 -13.10
CA GLY A 72 -0.86 -9.61 -12.75
C GLY A 72 -0.48 -9.37 -11.29
N LEU A 73 -0.69 -8.15 -10.81
CA LEU A 73 -0.40 -7.82 -9.41
C LEU A 73 -1.35 -8.55 -8.47
N HIS A 74 -2.64 -8.64 -8.82
CA HIS A 74 -3.62 -9.39 -8.04
C HIS A 74 -3.18 -10.85 -7.87
N ALA A 75 -2.74 -11.49 -8.94
CA ALA A 75 -2.25 -12.85 -8.89
C ALA A 75 -0.98 -12.98 -8.03
N GLU A 76 -0.05 -12.06 -8.19
CA GLU A 76 1.20 -12.05 -7.40
C GLU A 76 0.91 -11.92 -5.91
N LEU A 77 0.11 -10.94 -5.52
CA LEU A 77 -0.19 -10.68 -4.11
C LEU A 77 -1.04 -11.79 -3.50
N GLY A 78 -2.01 -12.32 -4.25
CA GLY A 78 -2.81 -13.45 -3.79
C GLY A 78 -1.96 -14.69 -3.50
N ALA A 79 -1.00 -14.98 -4.36
CA ALA A 79 -0.08 -16.10 -4.18
C ALA A 79 0.81 -15.93 -2.94
N LYS A 80 1.05 -14.71 -2.52
CA LYS A 80 1.86 -14.41 -1.33
C LYS A 80 1.03 -14.29 -0.05
N GLY A 81 -0.28 -14.49 -0.14
CA GLY A 81 -1.15 -14.48 1.02
C GLY A 81 -1.65 -13.11 1.44
N ALA A 82 -1.68 -12.14 0.52
CA ALA A 82 -2.23 -10.83 0.81
C ALA A 82 -3.73 -10.91 1.15
N ARG A 83 -4.19 -9.97 1.98
CA ARG A 83 -5.61 -9.85 2.34
C ARG A 83 -6.35 -9.11 1.23
N VAL A 84 -6.58 -9.82 0.12
CA VAL A 84 -7.21 -9.24 -1.07
C VAL A 84 -8.74 -9.22 -0.91
N LEU A 85 -9.37 -8.10 -1.26
CA LEU A 85 -10.81 -7.92 -1.20
C LEU A 85 -11.41 -8.01 -2.61
N GLY A 86 -11.69 -9.22 -3.06
CA GLY A 86 -12.36 -9.47 -4.33
C GLY A 86 -11.41 -9.51 -5.53
N GLU A 87 -12.01 -9.57 -6.71
CA GLU A 87 -11.29 -9.64 -7.97
C GLU A 87 -11.09 -8.26 -8.58
N PRO A 88 -10.10 -8.09 -9.49
CA PRO A 88 -10.00 -6.84 -10.24
C PRO A 88 -11.27 -6.55 -11.03
N GLU A 89 -11.69 -5.29 -11.02
CA GLU A 89 -12.93 -4.86 -11.64
C GLU A 89 -12.68 -3.58 -12.43
N SER A 90 -13.21 -3.55 -13.67
CA SER A 90 -13.13 -2.36 -14.52
C SER A 90 -14.30 -1.43 -14.26
N HIS A 91 -14.01 -0.14 -14.13
CA HIS A 91 -15.00 0.89 -13.81
C HIS A 91 -15.24 1.83 -15.00
N PRO A 92 -16.45 2.42 -15.08
CA PRO A 92 -16.76 3.36 -16.18
C PRO A 92 -15.84 4.58 -16.25
N TRP A 93 -15.20 4.94 -15.14
CA TRP A 93 -14.27 6.09 -15.11
C TRP A 93 -12.86 5.76 -15.59
N GLY A 94 -12.65 4.56 -16.19
CA GLY A 94 -11.39 4.25 -16.87
C GLY A 94 -10.31 3.65 -16.00
N LEU A 95 -10.67 3.00 -14.92
CA LEU A 95 -9.74 2.30 -14.03
C LEU A 95 -10.18 0.86 -13.83
N ARG A 96 -9.20 -0.04 -13.76
CA ARG A 96 -9.41 -1.42 -13.36
C ARG A 96 -8.64 -1.64 -12.08
N ASP A 97 -9.33 -1.95 -10.99
CA ASP A 97 -8.68 -1.98 -9.69
C ASP A 97 -9.14 -3.13 -8.78
N PHE A 98 -8.37 -3.35 -7.74
CA PHE A 98 -8.69 -4.23 -6.63
C PHE A 98 -8.10 -3.65 -5.34
N ARG A 99 -8.57 -4.16 -4.20
CA ARG A 99 -8.19 -3.63 -2.88
C ARG A 99 -7.50 -4.69 -2.04
N VAL A 100 -6.56 -4.23 -1.22
CA VAL A 100 -5.82 -5.05 -0.27
C VAL A 100 -5.84 -4.37 1.08
N LEU A 101 -6.01 -5.13 2.15
CA LEU A 101 -5.86 -4.63 3.51
C LEU A 101 -4.49 -5.01 4.05
N ASP A 102 -3.85 -4.10 4.78
CA ASP A 102 -2.66 -4.42 5.54
C ASP A 102 -3.05 -4.98 6.93
N PRO A 103 -2.09 -5.37 7.79
CA PRO A 103 -2.44 -5.95 9.10
C PRO A 103 -3.27 -5.06 10.01
N ASP A 104 -3.26 -3.76 9.79
CA ASP A 104 -3.99 -2.77 10.60
C ASP A 104 -5.25 -2.27 9.90
N ASP A 105 -5.70 -2.98 8.85
CA ASP A 105 -6.87 -2.64 8.05
C ASP A 105 -6.72 -1.34 7.25
N ASN A 106 -5.51 -0.83 7.09
CA ASN A 106 -5.27 0.22 6.11
C ASN A 106 -5.54 -0.36 4.73
N GLN A 107 -6.23 0.38 3.88
CA GLN A 107 -6.64 -0.10 2.57
C GLN A 107 -5.74 0.48 1.48
N ILE A 108 -5.24 -0.39 0.61
CA ILE A 108 -4.55 0.04 -0.60
C ILE A 108 -5.37 -0.44 -1.79
N THR A 109 -5.76 0.50 -2.65
CA THR A 109 -6.38 0.19 -3.94
C THR A 109 -5.30 0.27 -5.00
N PHE A 110 -5.12 -0.81 -5.75
CA PHE A 110 -4.19 -0.87 -6.87
C PHE A 110 -5.00 -0.75 -8.15
N GLY A 111 -4.77 0.31 -8.92
CA GLY A 111 -5.59 0.63 -10.06
C GLY A 111 -4.79 0.85 -11.34
N GLN A 112 -5.25 0.20 -12.41
CA GLN A 112 -4.63 0.30 -13.73
C GLN A 112 -5.46 1.24 -14.59
N PRO A 113 -4.85 2.34 -15.10
CA PRO A 113 -5.53 3.18 -16.09
C PRO A 113 -5.83 2.39 -17.36
N LEU A 114 -7.05 2.54 -17.87
CA LEU A 114 -7.49 1.87 -19.09
C LEU A 114 -7.43 2.79 -20.31
N TRP A 115 -6.88 4.00 -20.15
CA TRP A 115 -6.70 4.96 -21.26
C TRP A 115 -5.25 5.00 -21.74
#